data_2cda2624c10abc5cd30dcd57b3a81a96
#
_entry.id   2cda2624c10abc5cd30dcd57b3a81a96
#
_cell.length_a   1.000
_cell.length_b   1.000
_cell.length_c   1.000
_cell.angle_alpha   90.00
_cell.angle_beta   90.00
_cell.angle_gamma   90.00
#
_symmetry.space_group_name_H-M   'P 1'
#
loop_
_entity.id
_entity.type
_entity.pdbx_description
1 polymer ?
#
loop_
_entity_poly.entity_id
_entity_poly.type
_entity_poly.pdbx_seq_one_letter_code
_entity_poly.pdbx_strand_id
1 'polypeptide(L)'
;EKRGLCYTIFAQTGAYEDTGLTTIYAGTSGDELAELTGITIDEMKRAADDMTPEEVARARAQMKAGLLMGLESSSARAERMARMVQIWGKVPPIEETVARIDNVTTGDVRVFAEDIAASAPAALALYGPVGKAPGLEALQARRAA
;
A
#
# COMPACT_ATOMS: atom_id res chain seq x y z
N GLU A 1 14.02 3.79 -6.36
CA GLU A 1 15.32 3.25 -6.73
C GLU A 1 16.04 4.09 -7.80
N LYS A 2 15.38 4.41 -8.94
CA LYS A 2 16.03 5.11 -10.07
C LYS A 2 16.55 6.50 -9.73
N ARG A 3 15.94 7.22 -8.81
CA ARG A 3 16.30 8.58 -8.42
C ARG A 3 17.05 8.66 -7.09
N GLY A 4 17.13 7.58 -6.33
CA GLY A 4 17.81 7.54 -5.03
C GLY A 4 17.20 8.41 -3.94
N LEU A 5 15.93 8.82 -4.05
CA LEU A 5 15.26 9.77 -3.16
C LEU A 5 14.96 9.24 -1.75
N CYS A 6 15.02 7.94 -1.54
CA CYS A 6 14.73 7.36 -0.22
C CYS A 6 15.54 6.09 0.02
N TYR A 7 15.81 5.82 1.28
CA TYR A 7 16.49 4.60 1.73
C TYR A 7 15.55 3.40 1.74
N THR A 8 14.29 3.66 2.03
CA THR A 8 13.22 2.66 2.05
C THR A 8 11.90 3.32 1.72
N ILE A 9 11.04 2.59 1.04
CA ILE A 9 9.65 2.98 0.81
C ILE A 9 8.80 1.70 0.76
N PHE A 10 7.65 1.73 1.41
CA PHE A 10 6.66 0.67 1.30
C PHE A 10 5.25 1.23 1.49
N ALA A 11 4.29 0.52 0.93
CA ALA A 11 2.87 0.77 1.15
C ALA A 11 2.26 -0.43 1.88
N GLN A 12 1.36 -0.14 2.81
CA GLN A 12 0.61 -1.17 3.54
C GLN A 12 -0.84 -0.76 3.71
N THR A 13 -1.72 -1.73 3.78
CA THR A 13 -3.13 -1.55 4.08
C THR A 13 -3.47 -2.21 5.41
N GLY A 14 -4.19 -1.50 6.27
CA GLY A 14 -4.79 -2.01 7.49
C GLY A 14 -6.30 -2.03 7.34
N ALA A 15 -6.92 -3.18 7.59
CA ALA A 15 -8.37 -3.31 7.66
C ALA A 15 -8.78 -3.48 9.13
N TYR A 16 -9.74 -2.67 9.54
CA TYR A 16 -10.37 -2.70 10.85
C TYR A 16 -11.85 -3.05 10.67
N GLU A 17 -12.59 -3.18 11.76
CA GLU A 17 -14.00 -3.60 11.71
C GLU A 17 -14.89 -2.60 10.95
N ASP A 18 -14.64 -1.32 11.16
CA ASP A 18 -15.46 -0.21 10.64
C ASP A 18 -14.71 0.76 9.74
N THR A 19 -13.42 0.54 9.50
CA THR A 19 -12.59 1.45 8.71
C THR A 19 -11.39 0.74 8.07
N GLY A 20 -10.72 1.44 7.18
CA GLY A 20 -9.47 1.00 6.55
C GLY A 20 -8.45 2.13 6.48
N LEU A 21 -7.19 1.77 6.48
CA LEU A 21 -6.08 2.71 6.35
C LEU A 21 -5.09 2.20 5.31
N THR A 22 -4.79 3.04 4.32
CA THR A 22 -3.65 2.84 3.42
C THR A 22 -2.55 3.78 3.83
N THR A 23 -1.39 3.23 4.15
CA THR A 23 -0.22 4.00 4.63
C THR A 23 0.93 3.82 3.67
N ILE A 24 1.58 4.92 3.29
CA ILE A 24 2.86 4.91 2.59
C ILE A 24 3.90 5.44 3.57
N TYR A 25 4.91 4.64 3.84
CA TYR A 25 6.06 5.03 4.64
C TYR A 25 7.28 5.21 3.74
N ALA A 26 8.06 6.25 3.99
CA ALA A 26 9.35 6.43 3.33
C ALA A 26 10.38 7.03 4.30
N GLY A 27 11.59 6.49 4.26
CA GLY A 27 12.76 7.06 4.95
C GLY A 27 13.64 7.81 3.96
N THR A 28 13.84 9.12 4.19
CA THR A 28 14.57 10.00 3.27
C THR A 28 15.38 11.05 4.02
N SER A 29 16.17 11.85 3.30
CA SER A 29 16.81 13.04 3.84
C SER A 29 15.85 14.24 3.85
N GLY A 30 16.14 15.25 4.68
CA GLY A 30 15.35 16.49 4.71
C GLY A 30 15.36 17.25 3.38
N ASP A 31 16.42 17.12 2.59
CA ASP A 31 16.55 17.81 1.30
C ASP A 31 15.70 17.18 0.20
N GLU A 32 15.52 15.86 0.25
CA GLU A 32 14.76 15.06 -0.72
C GLU A 32 13.25 15.05 -0.44
N LEU A 33 12.83 15.48 0.75
CA LEU A 33 11.49 15.28 1.28
C LEU A 33 10.39 15.89 0.40
N ALA A 34 10.61 17.10 -0.13
CA ALA A 34 9.63 17.78 -0.98
C ALA A 34 9.44 17.06 -2.33
N GLU A 35 10.53 16.60 -2.94
CA GLU A 35 10.48 15.85 -4.20
C GLU A 35 9.84 14.47 -3.97
N LEU A 36 10.25 13.75 -2.93
CA LEU A 36 9.72 12.44 -2.59
C LEU A 36 8.21 12.46 -2.37
N THR A 37 7.72 13.40 -1.56
CA THR A 37 6.28 13.52 -1.30
C THR A 37 5.49 13.84 -2.57
N GLY A 38 6.01 14.72 -3.41
CA GLY A 38 5.40 15.05 -4.70
C GLY A 38 5.29 13.81 -5.62
N ILE A 39 6.38 13.09 -5.79
CA ILE A 39 6.41 11.86 -6.62
C ILE A 39 5.51 10.78 -6.04
N THR A 40 5.43 10.65 -4.71
CA THR A 40 4.52 9.69 -4.09
C THR A 40 3.07 9.94 -4.48
N ILE A 41 2.63 11.20 -4.50
CA ILE A 41 1.27 11.56 -4.95
C ILE A 41 1.10 11.24 -6.45
N ASP A 42 2.07 11.58 -7.28
CA ASP A 42 2.00 11.31 -8.72
C ASP A 42 1.91 9.81 -9.02
N GLU A 43 2.67 8.98 -8.30
CA GLU A 43 2.60 7.52 -8.45
C GLU A 43 1.29 6.92 -7.95
N MET A 44 0.66 7.50 -6.93
CA MET A 44 -0.70 7.11 -6.52
C MET A 44 -1.71 7.39 -7.63
N LYS A 45 -1.63 8.56 -8.26
CA LYS A 45 -2.50 8.94 -9.41
C LYS A 45 -2.22 8.03 -10.60
N ARG A 46 -0.94 7.80 -10.93
CA ARG A 46 -0.55 6.88 -12.00
C ARG A 46 -1.13 5.47 -11.78
N ALA A 47 -1.18 4.99 -10.55
CA ALA A 47 -1.76 3.68 -10.25
C ALA A 47 -3.26 3.60 -10.57
N ALA A 48 -3.99 4.72 -10.49
CA ALA A 48 -5.38 4.80 -10.93
C ALA A 48 -5.50 4.84 -12.47
N ASP A 49 -4.63 5.60 -13.14
CA ASP A 49 -4.77 5.89 -14.56
C ASP A 49 -4.20 4.79 -15.47
N ASP A 50 -2.97 4.35 -15.24
CA ASP A 50 -2.20 3.54 -16.19
C ASP A 50 -1.56 2.26 -15.61
N MET A 51 -2.08 1.73 -14.49
CA MET A 51 -1.64 0.43 -13.96
C MET A 51 -1.65 -0.63 -15.07
N THR A 52 -0.52 -1.30 -15.25
CA THR A 52 -0.38 -2.30 -16.31
C THR A 52 -0.70 -3.72 -15.85
N PRO A 53 -1.14 -4.62 -16.76
CA PRO A 53 -1.34 -6.03 -16.42
C PRO A 53 -0.08 -6.71 -15.87
N GLU A 54 1.10 -6.33 -16.35
CA GLU A 54 2.40 -6.87 -15.93
C GLU A 54 2.71 -6.45 -14.49
N GLU A 55 2.40 -5.22 -14.09
CA GLU A 55 2.56 -4.76 -12.71
C GLU A 55 1.65 -5.54 -11.76
N VAL A 56 0.39 -5.75 -12.13
CA VAL A 56 -0.56 -6.54 -11.33
C VAL A 56 -0.14 -8.00 -11.27
N ALA A 57 0.32 -8.60 -12.36
CA ALA A 57 0.82 -9.98 -12.38
C ALA A 57 2.03 -10.16 -11.45
N ARG A 58 2.97 -9.23 -11.47
CA ARG A 58 4.13 -9.22 -10.57
C ARG A 58 3.70 -9.07 -9.11
N ALA A 59 2.79 -8.15 -8.81
CA ALA A 59 2.27 -7.95 -7.46
C ALA A 59 1.58 -9.22 -6.92
N ARG A 60 0.73 -9.87 -7.72
CA ARG A 60 0.10 -11.15 -7.37
C ARG A 60 1.12 -12.23 -7.07
N ALA A 61 2.16 -12.36 -7.90
CA ALA A 61 3.23 -13.34 -7.69
C ALA A 61 3.97 -13.07 -6.36
N GLN A 62 4.31 -11.81 -6.07
CA GLN A 62 4.97 -11.41 -4.83
C GLN A 62 4.09 -11.67 -3.60
N MET A 63 2.80 -11.33 -3.67
CA MET A 63 1.85 -11.58 -2.58
C MET A 63 1.71 -13.07 -2.27
N LYS A 64 1.60 -13.92 -3.30
CA LYS A 64 1.54 -15.39 -3.12
C LYS A 64 2.81 -15.93 -2.52
N ALA A 65 3.98 -15.51 -3.03
CA ALA A 65 5.27 -15.93 -2.50
C ALA A 65 5.41 -15.53 -1.02
N GLY A 66 5.12 -14.29 -0.67
CA GLY A 66 5.17 -13.81 0.71
C GLY A 66 4.20 -14.56 1.63
N LEU A 67 2.98 -14.83 1.16
CA LEU A 67 1.99 -15.62 1.90
C LEU A 67 2.51 -17.04 2.19
N LEU A 68 3.00 -17.73 1.17
CA LEU A 68 3.45 -19.14 1.30
C LEU A 68 4.71 -19.24 2.16
N MET A 69 5.69 -18.36 1.95
CA MET A 69 6.92 -18.30 2.76
C MET A 69 6.60 -17.96 4.23
N GLY A 70 5.64 -17.06 4.46
CA GLY A 70 5.20 -16.73 5.82
C GLY A 70 4.62 -17.93 6.59
N LEU A 71 4.06 -18.92 5.89
CA LEU A 71 3.52 -20.13 6.51
C LEU A 71 4.59 -21.12 7.00
N GLU A 72 5.85 -20.95 6.64
CA GLU A 72 6.96 -21.75 7.15
C GLU A 72 7.26 -21.44 8.62
N SER A 73 6.94 -20.22 9.08
CA SER A 73 7.05 -19.83 10.49
C SER A 73 5.84 -20.28 11.29
N SER A 74 6.06 -21.07 12.35
CA SER A 74 5.00 -21.52 13.25
C SER A 74 4.29 -20.35 13.95
N SER A 75 5.03 -19.30 14.32
CA SER A 75 4.48 -18.09 14.94
C SER A 75 3.58 -17.33 13.96
N ALA A 76 4.05 -17.12 12.72
CA ALA A 76 3.27 -16.43 11.70
C ALA A 76 2.01 -17.22 11.31
N ARG A 77 2.10 -18.56 11.30
CA ARG A 77 0.92 -19.42 11.10
C ARG A 77 -0.11 -19.24 12.21
N ALA A 78 0.33 -19.29 13.46
CA ALA A 78 -0.54 -19.15 14.62
C ALA A 78 -1.22 -17.77 14.63
N GLU A 79 -0.45 -16.70 14.40
CA GLU A 79 -0.97 -15.34 14.31
C GLU A 79 -1.98 -15.17 13.18
N ARG A 80 -1.66 -15.70 11.99
CA ARG A 80 -2.59 -15.70 10.86
C ARG A 80 -3.88 -16.42 11.19
N MET A 81 -3.81 -17.62 11.79
CA MET A 81 -4.99 -18.40 12.16
C MET A 81 -5.86 -17.65 13.17
N ALA A 82 -5.26 -17.09 14.21
CA ALA A 82 -5.97 -16.30 15.21
C ALA A 82 -6.69 -15.10 14.58
N ARG A 83 -6.00 -14.35 13.70
CA ARG A 83 -6.57 -13.23 12.97
C ARG A 83 -7.73 -13.66 12.06
N MET A 84 -7.61 -14.78 11.35
CA MET A 84 -8.69 -15.29 10.49
C MET A 84 -9.94 -15.65 11.30
N VAL A 85 -9.75 -16.32 12.46
CA VAL A 85 -10.87 -16.64 13.36
C VAL A 85 -11.51 -15.36 13.90
N GLN A 86 -10.71 -14.36 14.28
CA GLN A 86 -11.22 -13.09 14.79
C GLN A 86 -12.07 -12.34 13.76
N ILE A 87 -11.64 -12.30 12.49
CA ILE A 87 -12.30 -11.52 11.44
C ILE A 87 -13.48 -12.29 10.85
N TRP A 88 -13.34 -13.60 10.61
CA TRP A 88 -14.28 -14.39 9.82
C TRP A 88 -14.90 -15.56 10.57
N GLY A 89 -14.59 -15.76 11.84
CA GLY A 89 -15.07 -16.89 12.64
C GLY A 89 -14.51 -18.25 12.23
N LYS A 90 -13.64 -18.30 11.22
CA LYS A 90 -13.05 -19.53 10.67
C LYS A 90 -11.66 -19.26 10.07
N VAL A 91 -10.92 -20.35 9.86
CA VAL A 91 -9.66 -20.30 9.09
C VAL A 91 -9.94 -20.79 7.66
N PRO A 92 -10.00 -19.91 6.65
CA PRO A 92 -10.16 -20.33 5.27
C PRO A 92 -8.98 -21.18 4.80
N PRO A 93 -9.22 -22.17 3.92
CA PRO A 93 -8.14 -22.88 3.24
C PRO A 93 -7.18 -21.92 2.54
N ILE A 94 -5.90 -22.27 2.48
CA ILE A 94 -4.90 -21.41 1.83
C ILE A 94 -5.20 -21.22 0.34
N GLU A 95 -5.73 -22.24 -0.28
CA GLU A 95 -6.14 -22.26 -1.69
C GLU A 95 -7.20 -21.21 -2.00
N GLU A 96 -8.13 -20.95 -1.07
CA GLU A 96 -9.12 -19.88 -1.20
C GLU A 96 -8.44 -18.50 -1.20
N THR A 97 -7.45 -18.29 -0.33
CA THR A 97 -6.71 -17.03 -0.28
C THR A 97 -5.88 -16.83 -1.56
N VAL A 98 -5.22 -17.90 -2.03
CA VAL A 98 -4.46 -17.87 -3.30
C VAL A 98 -5.37 -17.57 -4.48
N ALA A 99 -6.54 -18.21 -4.55
CA ALA A 99 -7.51 -17.97 -5.62
C ALA A 99 -8.03 -16.52 -5.61
N ARG A 100 -8.24 -15.92 -4.45
CA ARG A 100 -8.62 -14.50 -4.34
C ARG A 100 -7.52 -13.58 -4.88
N ILE A 101 -6.25 -13.86 -4.59
CA ILE A 101 -5.12 -13.10 -5.14
C ILE A 101 -5.07 -13.26 -6.67
N ASP A 102 -5.24 -14.47 -7.18
CA ASP A 102 -5.19 -14.74 -8.62
C ASP A 102 -6.33 -14.08 -9.39
N ASN A 103 -7.47 -13.89 -8.77
CA ASN A 103 -8.64 -13.26 -9.37
C ASN A 103 -8.58 -11.73 -9.39
N VAL A 104 -7.65 -11.09 -8.69
CA VAL A 104 -7.50 -9.62 -8.75
C VAL A 104 -7.11 -9.19 -10.15
N THR A 105 -7.93 -8.37 -10.78
CA THR A 105 -7.69 -7.82 -12.10
C THR A 105 -7.03 -6.44 -12.07
N THR A 106 -6.51 -6.00 -13.22
CA THR A 106 -6.02 -4.62 -13.37
C THR A 106 -7.13 -3.59 -13.12
N GLY A 107 -8.36 -3.91 -13.54
CA GLY A 107 -9.53 -3.07 -13.28
C GLY A 107 -9.82 -2.90 -11.79
N ASP A 108 -9.76 -3.98 -11.00
CA ASP A 108 -9.98 -3.91 -9.55
C ASP A 108 -8.94 -3.03 -8.87
N VAL A 109 -7.67 -3.13 -9.29
CA VAL A 109 -6.59 -2.30 -8.73
C VAL A 109 -6.78 -0.83 -9.09
N ARG A 110 -7.17 -0.51 -10.32
CA ARG A 110 -7.44 0.87 -10.75
C ARG A 110 -8.61 1.49 -9.97
N VAL A 111 -9.73 0.80 -9.87
CA VAL A 111 -10.90 1.28 -9.10
C VAL A 111 -10.53 1.55 -7.65
N PHE A 112 -9.76 0.67 -7.02
CA PHE A 112 -9.29 0.89 -5.66
C PHE A 112 -8.34 2.08 -5.56
N ALA A 113 -7.42 2.25 -6.51
CA ALA A 113 -6.50 3.37 -6.54
C ALA A 113 -7.22 4.71 -6.77
N GLU A 114 -8.22 4.74 -7.66
CA GLU A 114 -9.10 5.90 -7.86
C GLU A 114 -9.83 6.29 -6.58
N ASP A 115 -10.41 5.33 -5.87
CA ASP A 115 -11.11 5.56 -4.60
C ASP A 115 -10.17 6.16 -3.55
N ILE A 116 -8.99 5.59 -3.37
CA ILE A 116 -7.96 6.12 -2.46
C ILE A 116 -7.50 7.53 -2.88
N ALA A 117 -7.29 7.75 -4.17
CA ALA A 117 -6.82 9.04 -4.67
C ALA A 117 -7.90 10.13 -4.55
N ALA A 118 -9.17 9.81 -4.75
CA ALA A 118 -10.26 10.79 -4.82
C ALA A 118 -10.93 11.07 -3.46
N SER A 119 -11.23 10.02 -2.68
CA SER A 119 -12.18 10.12 -1.58
C SER A 119 -11.56 10.07 -0.19
N ALA A 120 -10.42 9.42 -0.02
CA ALA A 120 -9.87 9.19 1.31
C ALA A 120 -9.33 10.48 1.95
N PRO A 121 -9.68 10.80 3.21
CA PRO A 121 -9.02 11.85 3.97
C PRO A 121 -7.52 11.58 4.04
N ALA A 122 -6.69 12.59 3.74
CA ALA A 122 -5.24 12.45 3.83
C ALA A 122 -4.72 12.94 5.18
N ALA A 123 -3.78 12.20 5.75
CA ALA A 123 -3.00 12.61 6.89
C ALA A 123 -1.50 12.53 6.54
N LEU A 124 -0.73 13.43 7.11
CA LEU A 124 0.72 13.49 6.91
C LEU A 124 1.40 13.50 8.27
N ALA A 125 2.28 12.54 8.51
CA ALA A 125 3.15 12.50 9.67
C ALA A 125 4.61 12.60 9.22
N LEU A 126 5.34 13.56 9.75
CA LEU A 126 6.74 13.80 9.42
C LEU A 126 7.55 13.80 10.71
N TYR A 127 8.72 13.15 10.68
CA TYR A 127 9.63 13.11 11.81
C TYR A 127 11.07 13.31 11.36
N GLY A 128 11.78 14.26 11.98
CA GLY A 128 13.18 14.59 11.68
C GLY A 128 13.36 16.05 11.21
N PRO A 129 14.34 16.33 10.34
CA PRO A 129 14.63 17.67 9.81
C PRO A 129 13.61 18.06 8.72
N VAL A 130 12.38 18.36 9.13
CA VAL A 130 11.22 18.55 8.23
C VAL A 130 10.99 19.99 7.77
N GLY A 131 11.92 20.90 8.03
CA GLY A 131 11.74 22.33 7.73
C GLY A 131 11.51 22.69 6.25
N LYS A 132 11.83 21.77 5.32
CA LYS A 132 11.59 21.93 3.88
C LYS A 132 10.38 21.10 3.38
N ALA A 133 9.65 20.45 4.27
CA ALA A 133 8.52 19.64 3.88
C ALA A 133 7.36 20.49 3.34
N PRO A 134 6.66 20.05 2.29
CA PRO A 134 5.41 20.68 1.90
C PRO A 134 4.36 20.44 2.97
N GLY A 135 3.50 21.42 3.18
CA GLY A 135 2.33 21.29 4.06
C GLY A 135 1.30 20.31 3.48
N LEU A 136 0.45 19.78 4.35
CA LEU A 136 -0.63 18.86 3.94
C LEU A 136 -1.53 19.47 2.85
N GLU A 137 -1.86 20.75 2.95
CA GLU A 137 -2.67 21.46 1.96
C GLU A 137 -2.09 21.43 0.55
N ALA A 138 -0.76 21.63 0.42
CA ALA A 138 -0.07 21.58 -0.87
C ALA A 138 -0.10 20.16 -1.47
N LEU A 139 0.02 19.13 -0.64
CA LEU A 139 -0.09 17.73 -1.07
C LEU A 139 -1.51 17.36 -1.46
N GLN A 140 -2.52 17.86 -0.73
CA GLN A 140 -3.93 17.66 -1.09
C GLN A 140 -4.27 18.37 -2.40
N ALA A 141 -3.80 19.59 -2.62
CA ALA A 141 -3.97 20.30 -3.89
C ALA A 141 -3.34 19.53 -5.07
N ARG A 142 -2.12 18.97 -4.89
CA ARG A 142 -1.46 18.14 -5.93
C ARG A 142 -2.25 16.85 -6.21
N ARG A 143 -2.85 16.26 -5.18
CA ARG A 143 -3.68 15.08 -5.34
C ARG A 143 -4.96 15.38 -6.14
N ALA A 144 -5.55 16.55 -5.94
CA ALA A 144 -6.78 16.97 -6.60
C ALA A 144 -6.59 17.48 -8.04
N ALA A 145 -5.38 17.90 -8.40
CA ALA A 145 -5.03 18.39 -9.75
C ALA A 145 -4.79 17.24 -10.73
#